data_4ccdaed1738ec9a45c9a790f249a29fb
#
_entry.id   4ccdaed1738ec9a45c9a790f249a29fb
#
_cell.length_a   1.000
_cell.length_b   1.000
_cell.length_c   1.000
_cell.angle_alpha   90.00
_cell.angle_beta   90.00
_cell.angle_gamma   90.00
#
_symmetry.space_group_name_H-M   'P 1'
#
loop_
_entity.id
_entity.type
_entity.pdbx_description
1 polymer ?
#
loop_
_entity_poly.entity_id
_entity_poly.type
_entity_poly.pdbx_seq_one_letter_code
_entity_poly.pdbx_strand_id
1 'polypeptide(L)'
;MSPRPRVFELVFGNTLGGAEVLLREMLRVADKERFEWHLGLMRRKAPWEEFTRLRGTVDFALHNVPCGRGFDPRCLWRLRNLLRRERIDVVHTHLFRADLHGRWAARWAGVPVVVSTVHNFEWFREYRVMNLVERWSARSADHVIGCTESVTAHVQEVLHLPPGKAITVPNGTPLGPFLEQRDPAPLRREFGLAEDEKVVGTIGRLSEQKHHTDFLAMAKRVVDRFPRTRFLLIGDGPLRPDLERQRRELGLDDRVLFTGPRGDIPLLLALMDCFVLSSLWEGLPVTLLEAMAAATPCVSTDVGGCRDVVRPGETGWLVPERNPDALARAVIGVLEDPPRAEAVAARARQLVTERHSIERFTRDHESLYLRLLGRGRGGSTGQ
;
A
#
# COMPACT_ATOMS: atom_id res chain seq x y z
N MET A 1 -14.03 6.22 34.32
CA MET A 1 -13.76 5.70 32.96
C MET A 1 -12.36 5.10 32.98
N SER A 2 -12.19 3.89 32.52
CA SER A 2 -10.83 3.33 32.36
C SER A 2 -10.04 4.20 31.39
N PRO A 3 -8.73 4.42 31.61
CA PRO A 3 -7.93 5.21 30.69
C PRO A 3 -7.95 4.58 29.28
N ARG A 4 -8.03 5.42 28.25
CA ARG A 4 -7.97 4.98 26.84
C ARG A 4 -6.63 4.31 26.57
N PRO A 5 -6.58 3.14 25.91
CA PRO A 5 -5.32 2.55 25.48
C PRO A 5 -4.54 3.48 24.56
N ARG A 6 -3.21 3.56 24.75
CA ARG A 6 -2.29 4.35 23.96
C ARG A 6 -1.62 3.49 22.89
N VAL A 7 -1.93 3.80 21.64
CA VAL A 7 -1.40 3.09 20.47
C VAL A 7 -0.29 3.89 19.82
N PHE A 8 0.86 3.26 19.62
CA PHE A 8 2.02 3.87 18.97
C PHE A 8 2.31 3.19 17.64
N GLU A 9 1.96 3.87 16.56
CA GLU A 9 2.30 3.48 15.20
C GLU A 9 3.74 3.90 14.89
N LEU A 10 4.59 2.99 14.46
CA LEU A 10 6.01 3.27 14.13
C LEU A 10 6.31 2.95 12.68
N VAL A 11 6.76 3.94 11.93
CA VAL A 11 7.16 3.77 10.52
C VAL A 11 8.51 4.43 10.23
N PHE A 12 9.21 3.93 9.22
CA PHE A 12 10.55 4.46 8.89
C PHE A 12 10.49 5.89 8.35
N GLY A 13 9.48 6.24 7.54
CA GLY A 13 9.22 7.62 7.12
C GLY A 13 10.27 8.20 6.16
N ASN A 14 10.82 7.39 5.25
CA ASN A 14 11.82 7.86 4.29
C ASN A 14 11.22 8.53 3.05
N THR A 15 10.10 8.01 2.58
CA THR A 15 9.31 8.50 1.43
C THR A 15 7.84 8.37 1.76
N LEU A 16 6.98 9.14 1.10
CA LEU A 16 5.53 8.94 1.20
C LEU A 16 5.15 7.76 0.28
N GLY A 17 5.24 6.55 0.82
CA GLY A 17 4.86 5.31 0.13
C GLY A 17 3.48 4.80 0.53
N GLY A 18 3.11 3.61 0.05
CA GLY A 18 1.80 3.01 0.34
C GLY A 18 1.51 2.80 1.83
N ALA A 19 2.52 2.42 2.61
CA ALA A 19 2.37 2.23 4.07
C ALA A 19 2.09 3.56 4.80
N GLU A 20 2.82 4.63 4.44
CA GLU A 20 2.62 5.95 5.02
C GLU A 20 1.27 6.55 4.63
N VAL A 21 0.84 6.37 3.38
CA VAL A 21 -0.50 6.78 2.92
C VAL A 21 -1.58 6.04 3.69
N LEU A 22 -1.44 4.71 3.85
CA LEU A 22 -2.38 3.89 4.60
C LEU A 22 -2.50 4.34 6.07
N LEU A 23 -1.36 4.60 6.72
CA LEU A 23 -1.34 5.14 8.10
C LEU A 23 -1.99 6.52 8.20
N ARG A 24 -1.76 7.38 7.23
CA ARG A 24 -2.41 8.70 7.16
C ARG A 24 -3.93 8.57 7.13
N GLU A 25 -4.45 7.73 6.26
CA GLU A 25 -5.89 7.53 6.13
C GLU A 25 -6.48 6.80 7.34
N MET A 26 -5.76 5.81 7.89
CA MET A 26 -6.12 5.17 9.15
C MET A 26 -6.27 6.19 10.29
N LEU A 27 -5.28 7.08 10.48
CA LEU A 27 -5.34 8.12 11.52
C LEU A 27 -6.51 9.09 11.33
N ARG A 28 -6.98 9.33 10.11
CA ARG A 28 -8.15 10.19 9.84
C ARG A 28 -9.44 9.59 10.40
N VAL A 29 -9.63 8.29 10.26
CA VAL A 29 -10.87 7.58 10.58
C VAL A 29 -10.82 6.83 11.92
N ALA A 30 -9.65 6.73 12.54
CA ALA A 30 -9.43 6.01 13.80
C ALA A 30 -10.26 6.58 14.95
N ASP A 31 -10.74 5.72 15.84
CA ASP A 31 -11.58 6.07 16.98
C ASP A 31 -10.77 6.77 18.08
N LYS A 32 -10.93 8.09 18.18
CA LYS A 32 -10.25 8.95 19.17
C LYS A 32 -10.91 8.91 20.55
N GLU A 33 -12.16 8.47 20.64
CA GLU A 33 -12.86 8.31 21.91
C GLU A 33 -12.40 7.06 22.66
N ARG A 34 -12.01 6.02 21.91
CA ARG A 34 -11.57 4.73 22.47
C ARG A 34 -10.07 4.63 22.64
N PHE A 35 -9.28 5.33 21.83
CA PHE A 35 -7.82 5.22 21.81
C PHE A 35 -7.15 6.61 21.84
N GLU A 36 -5.94 6.65 22.39
CA GLU A 36 -5.01 7.77 22.27
C GLU A 36 -3.93 7.38 21.27
N TRP A 37 -3.85 8.11 20.13
CA TRP A 37 -2.99 7.74 19.01
C TRP A 37 -1.66 8.49 19.03
N HIS A 38 -0.58 7.77 18.82
CA HIS A 38 0.79 8.28 18.68
C HIS A 38 1.39 7.76 17.39
N LEU A 39 2.11 8.61 16.65
CA LEU A 39 2.85 8.24 15.47
C LEU A 39 4.33 8.57 15.65
N GLY A 40 5.20 7.57 15.49
CA GLY A 40 6.65 7.71 15.49
C GLY A 40 7.21 7.63 14.07
N LEU A 41 7.93 8.67 13.63
CA LEU A 41 8.68 8.67 12.37
C LEU A 41 10.18 8.58 12.67
N MET A 42 10.85 7.56 12.09
CA MET A 42 12.29 7.34 12.28
C MET A 42 13.16 8.26 11.41
N ARG A 43 12.54 9.02 10.49
CA ARG A 43 13.21 10.03 9.67
C ARG A 43 12.34 11.28 9.48
N ARG A 44 12.99 12.45 9.52
CA ARG A 44 12.38 13.74 9.16
C ARG A 44 12.57 14.01 7.67
N LYS A 45 11.70 13.43 6.84
CA LYS A 45 11.64 13.64 5.39
C LYS A 45 10.21 13.99 4.96
N ALA A 46 9.86 13.87 3.69
CA ALA A 46 8.55 14.22 3.16
C ALA A 46 7.33 13.75 4.00
N PRO A 47 7.29 12.53 4.57
CA PRO A 47 6.20 12.12 5.46
C PRO A 47 6.07 12.99 6.71
N TRP A 48 7.17 13.56 7.25
CA TRP A 48 7.12 14.40 8.43
C TRP A 48 6.26 15.65 8.22
N GLU A 49 6.40 16.33 7.10
CA GLU A 49 5.62 17.52 6.76
C GLU A 49 4.14 17.17 6.54
N GLU A 50 3.87 16.05 5.88
CA GLU A 50 2.53 15.56 5.64
C GLU A 50 1.79 15.26 6.96
N PHE A 51 2.41 14.51 7.87
CA PHE A 51 1.82 14.21 9.17
C PHE A 51 1.78 15.42 10.11
N THR A 52 2.67 16.40 9.95
CA THR A 52 2.60 17.66 10.68
C THR A 52 1.37 18.47 10.25
N ARG A 53 1.07 18.49 8.96
CA ARG A 53 -0.17 19.12 8.44
C ARG A 53 -1.41 18.37 8.91
N LEU A 54 -1.40 17.03 8.85
CA LEU A 54 -2.51 16.21 9.30
C LEU A 54 -2.84 16.45 10.78
N ARG A 55 -1.84 16.56 11.65
CA ARG A 55 -2.01 16.85 13.08
C ARG A 55 -2.76 18.16 13.35
N GLY A 56 -2.78 19.09 12.40
CA GLY A 56 -3.58 20.31 12.51
C GLY A 56 -5.09 20.07 12.42
N THR A 57 -5.54 18.91 11.93
CA THR A 57 -6.95 18.56 11.72
C THR A 57 -7.37 17.26 12.38
N VAL A 58 -6.41 16.42 12.77
CA VAL A 58 -6.64 15.10 13.37
C VAL A 58 -5.88 15.00 14.67
N ASP A 59 -6.53 14.53 15.73
CA ASP A 59 -5.93 14.38 17.06
C ASP A 59 -5.03 13.13 17.12
N PHE A 60 -3.73 13.33 17.21
CA PHE A 60 -2.70 12.33 17.49
C PHE A 60 -1.39 13.01 17.90
N ALA A 61 -0.57 12.30 18.69
CA ALA A 61 0.78 12.77 19.04
C ALA A 61 1.80 12.35 17.98
N LEU A 62 2.59 13.30 17.47
CA LEU A 62 3.64 13.04 16.47
C LEU A 62 5.03 13.08 17.10
N HIS A 63 5.79 12.00 16.96
CA HIS A 63 7.10 11.84 17.58
C HIS A 63 8.20 11.66 16.50
N ASN A 64 9.32 12.38 16.69
CA ASN A 64 10.54 12.13 15.93
C ASN A 64 11.40 11.11 16.67
N VAL A 65 11.69 9.98 16.02
CA VAL A 65 12.52 8.88 16.54
C VAL A 65 13.75 8.70 15.65
N PRO A 66 14.77 9.58 15.76
CA PRO A 66 15.91 9.54 14.84
C PRO A 66 16.63 8.19 14.93
N CYS A 67 16.79 7.55 13.76
CA CYS A 67 17.48 6.27 13.62
C CYS A 67 18.59 6.37 12.56
N GLY A 68 19.76 5.89 12.90
CA GLY A 68 20.93 5.82 12.02
C GLY A 68 20.78 4.84 10.86
N ARG A 69 21.85 4.66 10.08
CA ARG A 69 21.92 3.59 9.06
C ARG A 69 22.17 2.24 9.74
N GLY A 70 21.52 1.17 9.28
CA GLY A 70 21.65 -0.18 9.84
C GLY A 70 20.97 -0.33 11.21
N PHE A 71 21.52 -1.21 12.05
CA PHE A 71 21.07 -1.39 13.44
C PHE A 71 21.65 -0.27 14.31
N ASP A 72 20.80 0.47 15.01
CA ASP A 72 21.16 1.62 15.84
C ASP A 72 20.73 1.42 17.30
N PRO A 73 21.66 1.04 18.22
CA PRO A 73 21.34 0.85 19.64
C PRO A 73 20.85 2.13 20.33
N ARG A 74 21.28 3.31 19.85
CA ARG A 74 20.81 4.59 20.40
C ARG A 74 19.35 4.83 20.05
N CYS A 75 18.92 4.39 18.86
CA CYS A 75 17.52 4.41 18.47
C CYS A 75 16.67 3.52 19.40
N LEU A 76 17.12 2.30 19.71
CA LEU A 76 16.45 1.41 20.65
C LEU A 76 16.25 2.06 22.03
N TRP A 77 17.29 2.66 22.57
CA TRP A 77 17.23 3.31 23.88
C TRP A 77 16.30 4.52 23.88
N ARG A 78 16.37 5.37 22.83
CA ARG A 78 15.47 6.52 22.68
C ARG A 78 14.01 6.08 22.60
N LEU A 79 13.73 5.08 21.75
CA LEU A 79 12.39 4.54 21.54
C LEU A 79 11.86 3.91 22.83
N ARG A 80 12.64 3.08 23.52
CA ARG A 80 12.25 2.53 24.84
C ARG A 80 11.84 3.62 25.83
N ASN A 81 12.66 4.67 25.95
CA ASN A 81 12.38 5.75 26.91
C ASN A 81 11.15 6.55 26.51
N LEU A 82 10.93 6.79 25.21
CA LEU A 82 9.73 7.40 24.67
C LEU A 82 8.49 6.58 25.02
N LEU A 83 8.50 5.28 24.71
CA LEU A 83 7.36 4.38 24.96
C LEU A 83 7.00 4.31 26.45
N ARG A 84 7.99 4.33 27.35
CA ARG A 84 7.76 4.38 28.81
C ARG A 84 7.21 5.73 29.28
N ARG A 85 7.77 6.83 28.78
CA ARG A 85 7.32 8.18 29.15
C ARG A 85 5.89 8.42 28.74
N GLU A 86 5.53 8.00 27.53
CA GLU A 86 4.16 8.12 26.98
C GLU A 86 3.23 7.00 27.46
N ARG A 87 3.71 6.03 28.26
CA ARG A 87 2.92 4.91 28.83
C ARG A 87 2.15 4.16 27.74
N ILE A 88 2.85 3.78 26.67
CA ILE A 88 2.25 3.11 25.49
C ILE A 88 1.77 1.70 25.85
N ASP A 89 0.55 1.37 25.48
CA ASP A 89 -0.07 0.06 25.67
C ASP A 89 0.08 -0.87 24.48
N VAL A 90 0.09 -0.31 23.27
CA VAL A 90 0.23 -1.04 22.01
C VAL A 90 1.31 -0.40 21.14
N VAL A 91 2.27 -1.17 20.67
CA VAL A 91 3.19 -0.76 19.60
C VAL A 91 2.87 -1.54 18.35
N HIS A 92 2.61 -0.81 17.27
CA HIS A 92 2.43 -1.36 15.94
C HIS A 92 3.53 -0.83 15.01
N THR A 93 4.29 -1.74 14.42
CA THR A 93 5.44 -1.38 13.58
C THR A 93 5.16 -1.68 12.11
N HIS A 94 5.69 -0.84 11.21
CA HIS A 94 5.52 -0.95 9.77
C HIS A 94 6.85 -0.85 9.07
N LEU A 95 7.14 -1.79 8.19
CA LEU A 95 8.38 -1.90 7.43
C LEU A 95 9.59 -2.35 8.27
N PHE A 96 10.47 -3.10 7.65
CA PHE A 96 11.59 -3.81 8.26
C PHE A 96 12.37 -3.04 9.33
N ARG A 97 12.73 -1.76 9.08
CA ARG A 97 13.53 -1.00 10.05
C ARG A 97 12.76 -0.62 11.31
N ALA A 98 11.48 -0.30 11.16
CA ALA A 98 10.60 -0.04 12.29
C ALA A 98 10.33 -1.33 13.05
N ASP A 99 10.16 -2.46 12.33
CA ASP A 99 9.98 -3.78 12.93
C ASP A 99 11.16 -4.15 13.81
N LEU A 100 12.39 -4.10 13.27
CA LEU A 100 13.60 -4.47 13.98
C LEU A 100 13.80 -3.65 15.27
N HIS A 101 13.69 -2.33 15.21
CA HIS A 101 13.92 -1.47 16.36
C HIS A 101 12.70 -1.41 17.29
N GLY A 102 11.50 -1.33 16.71
CA GLY A 102 10.24 -1.15 17.44
C GLY A 102 9.89 -2.35 18.32
N ARG A 103 9.96 -3.56 17.76
CA ARG A 103 9.64 -4.79 18.51
C ARG A 103 10.52 -4.95 19.74
N TRP A 104 11.83 -4.79 19.60
CA TRP A 104 12.76 -4.93 20.72
C TRP A 104 12.64 -3.80 21.72
N ALA A 105 12.55 -2.55 21.26
CA ALA A 105 12.35 -1.41 22.16
C ALA A 105 11.04 -1.51 22.94
N ALA A 106 9.96 -1.95 22.31
CA ALA A 106 8.66 -2.16 22.95
C ALA A 106 8.73 -3.24 24.05
N ARG A 107 9.30 -4.40 23.77
CA ARG A 107 9.48 -5.45 24.78
C ARG A 107 10.40 -5.00 25.93
N TRP A 108 11.47 -4.30 25.61
CA TRP A 108 12.37 -3.72 26.63
C TRP A 108 11.70 -2.61 27.44
N ALA A 109 10.76 -1.88 26.85
CA ALA A 109 9.95 -0.88 27.57
C ALA A 109 8.89 -1.52 28.47
N GLY A 110 8.54 -2.79 28.27
CA GLY A 110 7.45 -3.48 28.96
C GLY A 110 6.08 -3.20 28.35
N VAL A 111 6.02 -2.85 27.05
CA VAL A 111 4.76 -2.62 26.33
C VAL A 111 3.96 -3.93 26.27
N PRO A 112 2.68 -3.93 26.71
CA PRO A 112 1.86 -5.13 26.77
C PRO A 112 1.64 -5.80 25.40
N VAL A 113 1.34 -5.01 24.37
CA VAL A 113 0.99 -5.53 23.05
C VAL A 113 1.96 -5.00 21.98
N VAL A 114 2.53 -5.91 21.20
CA VAL A 114 3.44 -5.59 20.09
C VAL A 114 2.98 -6.32 18.83
N VAL A 115 2.61 -5.59 17.80
CA VAL A 115 2.25 -6.14 16.49
C VAL A 115 3.07 -5.50 15.38
N SER A 116 3.14 -6.16 14.24
CA SER A 116 3.89 -5.66 13.07
C SER A 116 3.12 -5.95 11.80
N THR A 117 3.09 -5.02 10.84
CA THR A 117 2.51 -5.26 9.51
C THR A 117 3.57 -5.35 8.43
N VAL A 118 3.54 -6.45 7.69
CA VAL A 118 4.35 -6.66 6.49
C VAL A 118 3.56 -6.22 5.27
N HIS A 119 4.10 -5.23 4.56
CA HIS A 119 3.42 -4.59 3.43
C HIS A 119 3.82 -5.13 2.05
N ASN A 120 4.91 -5.91 1.95
CA ASN A 120 5.34 -6.54 0.70
C ASN A 120 6.25 -7.76 0.94
N PHE A 121 6.56 -8.50 -0.16
CA PHE A 121 7.32 -9.75 -0.12
C PHE A 121 8.84 -9.61 -0.23
N GLU A 122 9.37 -8.44 -0.56
CA GLU A 122 10.68 -8.34 -1.20
C GLU A 122 11.88 -8.54 -0.30
N TRP A 123 11.77 -8.12 0.95
CA TRP A 123 12.90 -8.08 1.88
C TRP A 123 13.48 -9.45 2.20
N PHE A 124 12.72 -10.51 2.02
CA PHE A 124 13.09 -11.87 2.40
C PHE A 124 13.95 -12.59 1.34
N ARG A 125 14.05 -12.06 0.12
CA ARG A 125 14.77 -12.71 -0.98
C ARG A 125 16.27 -12.41 -1.01
N GLU A 126 16.71 -11.21 -0.63
CA GLU A 126 18.07 -10.74 -0.90
C GLU A 126 19.08 -10.90 0.24
N TYR A 127 18.63 -11.00 1.50
CA TYR A 127 19.55 -10.91 2.65
C TYR A 127 19.36 -12.03 3.67
N ARG A 128 20.04 -13.15 3.47
CA ARG A 128 19.95 -14.32 4.37
C ARG A 128 20.22 -13.99 5.86
N VAL A 129 21.20 -13.14 6.15
CA VAL A 129 21.53 -12.73 7.53
C VAL A 129 20.43 -11.85 8.13
N MET A 130 19.88 -10.93 7.32
CA MET A 130 18.78 -10.07 7.76
C MET A 130 17.50 -10.87 8.00
N ASN A 131 17.26 -11.94 7.23
CA ASN A 131 16.13 -12.85 7.44
C ASN A 131 16.23 -13.57 8.80
N LEU A 132 17.44 -13.97 9.24
CA LEU A 132 17.61 -14.55 10.56
C LEU A 132 17.28 -13.58 11.69
N VAL A 133 17.72 -12.33 11.56
CA VAL A 133 17.45 -11.26 12.54
C VAL A 133 15.95 -10.95 12.57
N GLU A 134 15.32 -10.84 11.39
CA GLU A 134 13.89 -10.60 11.25
C GLU A 134 13.07 -11.75 11.85
N ARG A 135 13.42 -12.99 11.50
CA ARG A 135 12.80 -14.20 12.05
C ARG A 135 12.85 -14.25 13.58
N TRP A 136 13.99 -13.85 14.15
CA TRP A 136 14.14 -13.83 15.60
C TRP A 136 13.37 -12.66 16.23
N SER A 137 13.43 -11.47 15.64
CA SER A 137 12.71 -10.30 16.11
C SER A 137 11.19 -10.47 16.00
N ALA A 138 10.69 -11.10 14.94
CA ALA A 138 9.26 -11.36 14.71
C ALA A 138 8.62 -12.24 15.79
N ARG A 139 9.42 -13.11 16.42
CA ARG A 139 8.94 -13.93 17.56
C ARG A 139 8.59 -13.10 18.78
N SER A 140 9.18 -11.90 18.92
CA SER A 140 8.88 -10.98 20.02
C SER A 140 7.56 -10.22 19.84
N ALA A 141 7.01 -10.12 18.62
CA ALA A 141 5.68 -9.55 18.40
C ALA A 141 4.58 -10.52 18.90
N ASP A 142 3.40 -10.06 19.28
CA ASP A 142 2.23 -10.90 19.57
C ASP A 142 1.66 -11.47 18.29
N HIS A 143 1.53 -10.65 17.25
CA HIS A 143 1.19 -11.07 15.90
C HIS A 143 2.03 -10.34 14.86
N VAL A 144 2.29 -11.04 13.73
CA VAL A 144 2.78 -10.45 12.49
C VAL A 144 1.62 -10.45 11.50
N ILE A 145 1.27 -9.27 11.01
CA ILE A 145 0.10 -9.04 10.16
C ILE A 145 0.55 -9.02 8.71
N GLY A 146 -0.06 -9.86 7.87
CA GLY A 146 0.04 -9.74 6.41
C GLY A 146 -1.13 -8.91 5.87
N CYS A 147 -0.85 -8.07 4.89
CA CYS A 147 -1.88 -7.23 4.25
C CYS A 147 -2.82 -8.00 3.30
N THR A 148 -2.53 -9.30 3.05
CA THR A 148 -3.37 -10.26 2.33
C THR A 148 -3.11 -11.67 2.83
N GLU A 149 -3.95 -12.64 2.45
CA GLU A 149 -3.75 -14.05 2.77
C GLU A 149 -2.45 -14.58 2.16
N SER A 150 -2.14 -14.21 0.92
CA SER A 150 -0.90 -14.58 0.24
C SER A 150 0.34 -14.05 0.99
N VAL A 151 0.31 -12.78 1.44
CA VAL A 151 1.40 -12.20 2.26
C VAL A 151 1.51 -12.90 3.59
N THR A 152 0.40 -13.20 4.25
CA THR A 152 0.38 -13.89 5.54
C THR A 152 0.99 -15.28 5.43
N ALA A 153 0.60 -16.06 4.43
CA ALA A 153 1.15 -17.39 4.17
C ALA A 153 2.67 -17.34 3.92
N HIS A 154 3.10 -16.40 3.08
CA HIS A 154 4.53 -16.21 2.79
C HIS A 154 5.33 -15.82 4.04
N VAL A 155 4.84 -14.88 4.83
CA VAL A 155 5.48 -14.45 6.09
C VAL A 155 5.55 -15.60 7.09
N GLN A 156 4.47 -16.39 7.20
CA GLN A 156 4.42 -17.59 8.05
C GLN A 156 5.53 -18.58 7.68
N GLU A 157 5.71 -18.81 6.38
CA GLU A 157 6.72 -19.74 5.85
C GLU A 157 8.14 -19.20 6.03
N VAL A 158 8.43 -18.01 5.50
CA VAL A 158 9.79 -17.44 5.45
C VAL A 158 10.34 -17.14 6.83
N LEU A 159 9.52 -16.61 7.73
CA LEU A 159 9.94 -16.32 9.10
C LEU A 159 9.83 -17.54 10.03
N HIS A 160 9.33 -18.68 9.54
CA HIS A 160 9.08 -19.90 10.33
C HIS A 160 8.34 -19.57 11.64
N LEU A 161 7.23 -18.85 11.53
CA LEU A 161 6.45 -18.45 12.69
C LEU A 161 5.61 -19.62 13.21
N PRO A 162 5.36 -19.69 14.54
CA PRO A 162 4.40 -20.65 15.09
C PRO A 162 3.00 -20.48 14.48
N PRO A 163 2.20 -21.54 14.40
CA PRO A 163 0.80 -21.45 13.96
C PRO A 163 0.01 -20.36 14.71
N GLY A 164 -0.77 -19.56 13.99
CA GLY A 164 -1.57 -18.47 14.54
C GLY A 164 -0.79 -17.20 14.91
N LYS A 165 0.54 -17.19 14.71
CA LYS A 165 1.37 -15.98 14.93
C LYS A 165 1.25 -14.99 13.78
N ALA A 166 1.20 -15.46 12.54
CA ALA A 166 0.86 -14.65 11.38
C ALA A 166 -0.68 -14.61 11.23
N ILE A 167 -1.22 -13.42 10.99
CA ILE A 167 -2.64 -13.19 10.77
C ILE A 167 -2.84 -12.23 9.62
N THR A 168 -4.02 -12.25 9.00
CA THR A 168 -4.35 -11.34 7.90
C THR A 168 -5.23 -10.20 8.40
N VAL A 169 -4.82 -8.97 8.08
CA VAL A 169 -5.69 -7.78 8.10
C VAL A 169 -5.54 -7.10 6.74
N PRO A 170 -6.55 -7.20 5.86
CA PRO A 170 -6.45 -6.67 4.50
C PRO A 170 -6.29 -5.15 4.49
N ASN A 171 -5.41 -4.63 3.60
CA ASN A 171 -5.31 -3.21 3.36
C ASN A 171 -6.65 -2.60 2.93
N GLY A 172 -6.85 -1.35 3.30
CA GLY A 172 -8.00 -0.55 2.91
C GLY A 172 -7.61 0.71 2.14
N THR A 173 -8.61 1.34 1.54
CA THR A 173 -8.49 2.65 0.90
C THR A 173 -9.68 3.53 1.26
N PRO A 174 -9.55 4.87 1.32
CA PRO A 174 -10.69 5.77 1.47
C PRO A 174 -11.58 5.68 0.23
N LEU A 175 -12.76 5.10 0.36
CA LEU A 175 -13.64 4.82 -0.77
C LEU A 175 -14.36 6.06 -1.30
N GLY A 176 -14.78 6.97 -0.41
CA GLY A 176 -15.62 8.12 -0.77
C GLY A 176 -15.18 8.86 -2.04
N PRO A 177 -13.92 9.29 -2.15
CA PRO A 177 -13.43 10.03 -3.32
C PRO A 177 -13.53 9.26 -4.64
N PHE A 178 -13.54 7.93 -4.63
CA PHE A 178 -13.56 7.05 -5.79
C PHE A 178 -14.98 6.56 -6.16
N LEU A 179 -15.92 6.63 -5.22
CA LEU A 179 -17.31 6.23 -5.46
C LEU A 179 -18.13 7.33 -6.15
N GLU A 180 -17.69 8.57 -6.06
CA GLU A 180 -18.33 9.71 -6.71
C GLU A 180 -18.14 9.65 -8.23
N GLN A 181 -19.22 9.90 -8.98
CA GLN A 181 -19.12 10.09 -10.42
C GLN A 181 -18.40 11.41 -10.70
N ARG A 182 -17.36 11.38 -11.52
CA ARG A 182 -16.52 12.55 -11.85
C ARG A 182 -16.48 12.77 -13.34
N ASP A 183 -16.65 14.03 -13.75
CA ASP A 183 -16.49 14.42 -15.14
C ASP A 183 -15.00 14.52 -15.50
N PRO A 184 -14.45 13.67 -16.39
CA PRO A 184 -13.06 13.70 -16.81
C PRO A 184 -12.74 14.78 -17.84
N ALA A 185 -13.72 15.54 -18.35
CA ALA A 185 -13.53 16.52 -19.39
C ALA A 185 -12.47 17.59 -19.08
N PRO A 186 -12.28 18.08 -17.84
CA PRO A 186 -11.17 18.98 -17.51
C PRO A 186 -9.81 18.37 -17.81
N LEU A 187 -9.59 17.08 -17.46
CA LEU A 187 -8.32 16.40 -17.72
C LEU A 187 -8.14 16.07 -19.20
N ARG A 188 -9.21 15.76 -19.93
CA ARG A 188 -9.11 15.60 -21.40
C ARG A 188 -8.58 16.87 -22.04
N ARG A 189 -9.08 18.04 -21.62
CA ARG A 189 -8.57 19.34 -22.13
C ARG A 189 -7.12 19.59 -21.69
N GLU A 190 -6.79 19.34 -20.42
CA GLU A 190 -5.44 19.53 -19.88
C GLU A 190 -4.40 18.71 -20.66
N PHE A 191 -4.72 17.46 -20.97
CA PHE A 191 -3.81 16.54 -21.65
C PHE A 191 -3.93 16.56 -23.18
N GLY A 192 -4.77 17.43 -23.75
CA GLY A 192 -4.99 17.51 -25.20
C GLY A 192 -5.56 16.25 -25.81
N LEU A 193 -6.45 15.56 -25.08
CA LEU A 193 -7.08 14.31 -25.52
C LEU A 193 -8.35 14.60 -26.31
N ALA A 194 -8.48 13.99 -27.50
CA ALA A 194 -9.73 14.02 -28.26
C ALA A 194 -10.79 13.11 -27.58
N GLU A 195 -12.08 13.39 -27.84
CA GLU A 195 -13.18 12.66 -27.20
C GLU A 195 -13.18 11.16 -27.46
N ASP A 196 -12.75 10.75 -28.66
CA ASP A 196 -12.69 9.37 -29.10
C ASP A 196 -11.35 8.66 -28.84
N GLU A 197 -10.37 9.35 -28.23
CA GLU A 197 -9.12 8.71 -27.77
C GLU A 197 -9.35 7.86 -26.53
N LYS A 198 -8.87 6.62 -26.57
CA LYS A 198 -8.83 5.73 -25.41
C LYS A 198 -7.67 6.10 -24.48
N VAL A 199 -7.87 5.92 -23.18
CA VAL A 199 -6.88 6.26 -22.16
C VAL A 199 -6.53 5.02 -21.34
N VAL A 200 -5.27 4.62 -21.38
CA VAL A 200 -4.72 3.52 -20.57
C VAL A 200 -3.69 4.13 -19.60
N GLY A 201 -3.82 3.86 -18.30
CA GLY A 201 -2.96 4.51 -17.33
C GLY A 201 -2.38 3.57 -16.27
N THR A 202 -1.30 4.03 -15.65
CA THR A 202 -0.68 3.42 -14.48
C THR A 202 -0.34 4.49 -13.46
N ILE A 203 -0.45 4.16 -12.16
CA ILE A 203 -0.18 5.07 -11.06
C ILE A 203 0.81 4.41 -10.11
N GLY A 204 1.96 5.05 -9.91
CA GLY A 204 2.94 4.53 -8.98
C GLY A 204 4.32 5.16 -9.10
N ARG A 205 5.21 4.75 -8.20
CA ARG A 205 6.60 5.19 -8.22
C ARG A 205 7.32 4.60 -9.44
N LEU A 206 8.06 5.41 -10.17
CA LEU A 206 8.89 4.96 -11.30
C LEU A 206 10.14 4.21 -10.79
N SER A 207 9.96 2.95 -10.45
CA SER A 207 10.95 2.08 -9.79
C SER A 207 10.94 0.69 -10.42
N GLU A 208 11.98 -0.11 -10.13
CA GLU A 208 12.09 -1.49 -10.61
C GLU A 208 10.87 -2.33 -10.21
N GLN A 209 10.37 -2.18 -8.99
CA GLN A 209 9.19 -2.88 -8.51
C GLN A 209 7.99 -2.74 -9.45
N LYS A 210 7.68 -1.53 -9.91
CA LYS A 210 6.50 -1.23 -10.75
C LYS A 210 6.69 -1.59 -12.21
N HIS A 211 7.92 -1.85 -12.63
CA HIS A 211 8.34 -2.36 -13.94
C HIS A 211 7.65 -1.69 -15.14
N HIS A 212 7.63 -0.35 -15.15
CA HIS A 212 7.00 0.43 -16.22
C HIS A 212 7.63 0.21 -17.60
N THR A 213 8.77 -0.47 -17.66
CA THR A 213 9.38 -0.97 -18.90
C THR A 213 8.43 -1.87 -19.67
N ASP A 214 7.73 -2.79 -18.97
CA ASP A 214 6.72 -3.65 -19.60
C ASP A 214 5.45 -2.87 -19.96
N PHE A 215 5.07 -1.85 -19.18
CA PHE A 215 3.98 -0.96 -19.55
C PHE A 215 4.25 -0.24 -20.88
N LEU A 216 5.48 0.27 -21.10
CA LEU A 216 5.84 0.92 -22.36
C LEU A 216 5.89 -0.08 -23.53
N ALA A 217 6.43 -1.28 -23.30
CA ALA A 217 6.44 -2.33 -24.30
C ALA A 217 5.03 -2.80 -24.66
N MET A 218 4.13 -2.90 -23.69
CA MET A 218 2.70 -3.15 -23.90
C MET A 218 2.05 -2.02 -24.70
N ALA A 219 2.32 -0.75 -24.34
CA ALA A 219 1.76 0.42 -25.02
C ALA A 219 2.06 0.41 -26.52
N LYS A 220 3.30 0.05 -26.92
CA LYS A 220 3.67 -0.08 -28.33
C LYS A 220 2.78 -1.07 -29.08
N ARG A 221 2.51 -2.23 -28.49
CA ARG A 221 1.65 -3.26 -29.10
C ARG A 221 0.17 -2.86 -29.16
N VAL A 222 -0.30 -2.14 -28.13
CA VAL A 222 -1.67 -1.64 -28.11
C VAL A 222 -1.88 -0.57 -29.18
N VAL A 223 -0.92 0.35 -29.40
CA VAL A 223 -0.98 1.37 -30.47
C VAL A 223 -1.10 0.73 -31.85
N ASP A 224 -0.43 -0.39 -32.11
CA ASP A 224 -0.49 -1.08 -33.40
C ASP A 224 -1.92 -1.58 -33.73
N ARG A 225 -2.74 -1.89 -32.71
CA ARG A 225 -4.15 -2.32 -32.85
C ARG A 225 -5.16 -1.18 -32.65
N PHE A 226 -4.87 -0.27 -31.72
CA PHE A 226 -5.68 0.91 -31.37
C PHE A 226 -4.82 2.18 -31.52
N PRO A 227 -4.62 2.73 -32.72
CA PRO A 227 -3.75 3.88 -32.97
C PRO A 227 -4.17 5.15 -32.23
N ARG A 228 -5.43 5.25 -31.80
CA ARG A 228 -5.98 6.37 -31.05
C ARG A 228 -6.03 6.11 -29.54
N THR A 229 -4.99 5.47 -29.01
CA THR A 229 -4.83 5.27 -27.57
C THR A 229 -3.74 6.16 -27.00
N ARG A 230 -4.02 6.78 -25.87
CA ARG A 230 -3.06 7.56 -25.07
C ARG A 230 -2.73 6.80 -23.80
N PHE A 231 -1.50 6.96 -23.35
CA PHE A 231 -1.01 6.27 -22.15
C PHE A 231 -0.54 7.28 -21.12
N LEU A 232 -0.94 7.10 -19.86
CA LEU A 232 -0.57 7.97 -18.76
C LEU A 232 0.31 7.23 -17.76
N LEU A 233 1.55 7.69 -17.56
CA LEU A 233 2.38 7.28 -16.44
C LEU A 233 2.32 8.35 -15.36
N ILE A 234 1.63 8.04 -14.26
CA ILE A 234 1.36 8.96 -13.17
C ILE A 234 2.26 8.63 -12.00
N GLY A 235 3.12 9.56 -11.63
CA GLY A 235 4.11 9.42 -10.57
C GLY A 235 5.51 9.84 -10.99
N ASP A 236 6.46 9.62 -10.11
CA ASP A 236 7.87 9.94 -10.35
C ASP A 236 8.78 8.90 -9.67
N GLY A 237 10.05 8.88 -10.03
CA GLY A 237 11.01 7.97 -9.43
C GLY A 237 12.33 7.86 -10.17
N PRO A 238 13.27 7.09 -9.63
CA PRO A 238 14.64 7.04 -10.13
C PRO A 238 14.76 6.54 -11.58
N LEU A 239 13.80 5.74 -12.07
CA LEU A 239 13.83 5.20 -13.44
C LEU A 239 13.22 6.14 -14.49
N ARG A 240 12.75 7.33 -14.13
CA ARG A 240 12.15 8.27 -15.08
C ARG A 240 13.01 8.54 -16.31
N PRO A 241 14.32 8.86 -16.18
CA PRO A 241 15.16 9.13 -17.36
C PRO A 241 15.28 7.93 -18.31
N ASP A 242 15.36 6.72 -17.76
CA ASP A 242 15.45 5.49 -18.54
C ASP A 242 14.14 5.17 -19.26
N LEU A 243 13.01 5.37 -18.59
CA LEU A 243 11.68 5.19 -19.18
C LEU A 243 11.38 6.22 -20.27
N GLU A 244 11.78 7.48 -20.09
CA GLU A 244 11.66 8.51 -21.13
C GLU A 244 12.54 8.21 -22.36
N ARG A 245 13.73 7.62 -22.15
CA ARG A 245 14.56 7.11 -23.26
C ARG A 245 13.87 5.96 -23.98
N GLN A 246 13.38 4.94 -23.26
CA GLN A 246 12.64 3.82 -23.84
C GLN A 246 11.40 4.27 -24.60
N ARG A 247 10.66 5.26 -24.10
CA ARG A 247 9.52 5.87 -24.81
C ARG A 247 9.94 6.36 -26.21
N ARG A 248 11.05 7.11 -26.30
CA ARG A 248 11.58 7.62 -27.59
C ARG A 248 12.01 6.48 -28.52
N GLU A 249 12.74 5.51 -27.98
CA GLU A 249 13.19 4.34 -28.74
C GLU A 249 12.04 3.52 -29.33
N LEU A 250 10.90 3.48 -28.64
CA LEU A 250 9.67 2.81 -29.09
C LEU A 250 8.80 3.70 -30.00
N GLY A 251 9.17 4.95 -30.25
CA GLY A 251 8.38 5.91 -31.05
C GLY A 251 7.03 6.25 -30.43
N LEU A 252 6.99 6.39 -29.10
CA LEU A 252 5.76 6.64 -28.33
C LEU A 252 5.66 8.08 -27.79
N ASP A 253 6.45 9.04 -28.30
CA ASP A 253 6.52 10.40 -27.75
C ASP A 253 5.17 11.11 -27.78
N ASP A 254 4.40 10.94 -28.83
CA ASP A 254 3.05 11.51 -28.98
C ASP A 254 1.94 10.68 -28.33
N ARG A 255 2.25 9.52 -27.76
CA ARG A 255 1.27 8.57 -27.21
C ARG A 255 1.36 8.40 -25.71
N VAL A 256 2.53 8.56 -25.13
CA VAL A 256 2.78 8.34 -23.70
C VAL A 256 3.12 9.66 -23.01
N LEU A 257 2.33 10.01 -22.00
CA LEU A 257 2.51 11.19 -21.18
C LEU A 257 3.00 10.82 -19.78
N PHE A 258 4.13 11.39 -19.36
CA PHE A 258 4.61 11.35 -17.98
C PHE A 258 4.06 12.59 -17.26
N THR A 259 3.06 12.40 -16.41
CA THR A 259 2.38 13.53 -15.74
C THR A 259 3.14 14.06 -14.52
N GLY A 260 4.11 13.28 -13.99
CA GLY A 260 4.63 13.50 -12.64
C GLY A 260 3.64 13.09 -11.54
N PRO A 261 3.96 13.41 -10.28
CA PRO A 261 3.06 13.17 -9.15
C PRO A 261 1.78 14.00 -9.26
N ARG A 262 0.63 13.36 -8.98
CA ARG A 262 -0.70 14.00 -9.05
C ARG A 262 -1.46 13.77 -7.74
N GLY A 263 -2.32 14.72 -7.37
CA GLY A 263 -3.22 14.61 -6.20
C GLY A 263 -4.67 14.30 -6.56
N ASP A 264 -5.04 14.41 -7.83
CA ASP A 264 -6.38 14.24 -8.38
C ASP A 264 -6.63 12.81 -8.91
N ILE A 265 -6.11 11.82 -8.18
CA ILE A 265 -6.17 10.39 -8.54
C ILE A 265 -7.59 9.92 -8.88
N PRO A 266 -8.66 10.29 -8.12
CA PRO A 266 -10.02 9.88 -8.46
C PRO A 266 -10.46 10.36 -9.85
N LEU A 267 -10.06 11.57 -10.25
CA LEU A 267 -10.40 12.13 -11.56
C LEU A 267 -9.59 11.46 -12.69
N LEU A 268 -8.31 11.15 -12.42
CA LEU A 268 -7.45 10.42 -13.35
C LEU A 268 -7.96 9.00 -13.61
N LEU A 269 -8.44 8.30 -12.58
CA LEU A 269 -9.03 6.97 -12.73
C LEU A 269 -10.36 7.02 -13.48
N ALA A 270 -11.18 8.05 -13.27
CA ALA A 270 -12.40 8.27 -14.03
C ALA A 270 -12.15 8.58 -15.53
N LEU A 271 -10.94 9.09 -15.86
CA LEU A 271 -10.52 9.34 -17.25
C LEU A 271 -10.10 8.06 -17.98
N MET A 272 -9.66 7.02 -17.25
CA MET A 272 -9.05 5.82 -17.82
C MET A 272 -10.10 4.81 -18.30
N ASP A 273 -9.93 4.31 -19.53
CA ASP A 273 -10.64 3.11 -20.01
C ASP A 273 -10.03 1.82 -19.45
N CYS A 274 -8.75 1.87 -19.05
CA CYS A 274 -8.06 0.73 -18.43
C CYS A 274 -6.93 1.20 -17.51
N PHE A 275 -6.91 0.69 -16.29
CA PHE A 275 -5.79 0.81 -15.36
C PHE A 275 -4.88 -0.42 -15.49
N VAL A 276 -3.57 -0.20 -15.57
CA VAL A 276 -2.58 -1.29 -15.72
C VAL A 276 -1.57 -1.25 -14.59
N LEU A 277 -1.35 -2.39 -13.96
CA LEU A 277 -0.29 -2.61 -12.98
C LEU A 277 0.68 -3.67 -13.51
N SER A 278 1.90 -3.26 -13.88
CA SER A 278 2.96 -4.10 -14.46
C SER A 278 4.01 -4.59 -13.47
N SER A 279 3.69 -4.57 -12.19
CA SER A 279 4.64 -4.79 -11.08
C SER A 279 5.28 -6.17 -11.10
N LEU A 280 6.52 -6.27 -10.59
CA LEU A 280 7.24 -7.53 -10.38
C LEU A 280 6.92 -8.15 -9.01
N TRP A 281 6.55 -7.35 -8.03
CA TRP A 281 6.14 -7.78 -6.68
C TRP A 281 5.26 -6.72 -6.03
N GLU A 282 4.24 -7.16 -5.29
CA GLU A 282 3.35 -6.31 -4.51
C GLU A 282 2.92 -7.04 -3.22
N GLY A 283 2.63 -6.26 -2.17
CA GLY A 283 1.80 -6.77 -1.08
C GLY A 283 0.33 -6.73 -1.50
N LEU A 284 -0.35 -5.63 -1.21
CA LEU A 284 -1.63 -5.27 -1.82
C LEU A 284 -1.54 -3.79 -2.21
N PRO A 285 -1.41 -3.48 -3.51
CA PRO A 285 -1.22 -2.11 -3.94
C PRO A 285 -2.48 -1.28 -3.76
N VAL A 286 -2.36 -0.18 -2.99
CA VAL A 286 -3.48 0.75 -2.74
C VAL A 286 -4.04 1.30 -4.04
N THR A 287 -3.19 1.62 -5.03
CA THR A 287 -3.63 2.14 -6.34
C THR A 287 -4.51 1.16 -7.12
N LEU A 288 -4.33 -0.15 -6.94
CA LEU A 288 -5.22 -1.17 -7.51
C LEU A 288 -6.59 -1.14 -6.83
N LEU A 289 -6.63 -1.03 -5.49
CA LEU A 289 -7.89 -0.88 -4.75
C LEU A 289 -8.62 0.42 -5.14
N GLU A 290 -7.90 1.50 -5.34
CA GLU A 290 -8.42 2.80 -5.80
C GLU A 290 -9.03 2.69 -7.20
N ALA A 291 -8.34 2.03 -8.14
CA ALA A 291 -8.84 1.80 -9.50
C ALA A 291 -10.09 0.91 -9.51
N MET A 292 -10.10 -0.16 -8.71
CA MET A 292 -11.28 -1.01 -8.53
C MET A 292 -12.45 -0.24 -7.89
N ALA A 293 -12.20 0.61 -6.89
CA ALA A 293 -13.22 1.45 -6.26
C ALA A 293 -13.81 2.48 -7.23
N ALA A 294 -12.99 3.03 -8.13
CA ALA A 294 -13.42 3.93 -9.20
C ALA A 294 -14.22 3.22 -10.32
N ALA A 295 -14.35 1.88 -10.27
CA ALA A 295 -14.87 1.04 -11.35
C ALA A 295 -14.10 1.21 -12.67
N THR A 296 -12.80 1.44 -12.60
CA THR A 296 -11.90 1.43 -13.75
C THR A 296 -11.50 -0.02 -14.05
N PRO A 297 -11.65 -0.53 -15.28
CA PRO A 297 -11.19 -1.88 -15.64
C PRO A 297 -9.69 -2.07 -15.33
N CYS A 298 -9.33 -3.13 -14.61
CA CYS A 298 -7.98 -3.36 -14.11
C CYS A 298 -7.30 -4.56 -14.78
N VAL A 299 -6.14 -4.34 -15.37
CA VAL A 299 -5.20 -5.40 -15.79
C VAL A 299 -3.99 -5.36 -14.89
N SER A 300 -3.66 -6.48 -14.26
CA SER A 300 -2.54 -6.56 -13.30
C SER A 300 -1.67 -7.76 -13.60
N THR A 301 -0.38 -7.64 -13.32
CA THR A 301 0.49 -8.81 -13.18
C THR A 301 0.06 -9.68 -12.00
N ASP A 302 0.20 -11.00 -12.12
CA ASP A 302 -0.15 -12.01 -11.12
C ASP A 302 0.95 -12.13 -10.06
N VAL A 303 1.07 -11.09 -9.23
CA VAL A 303 2.10 -10.98 -8.19
C VAL A 303 1.51 -10.69 -6.83
N GLY A 304 2.04 -11.34 -5.81
CA GLY A 304 1.69 -11.08 -4.42
C GLY A 304 0.20 -11.06 -4.16
N GLY A 305 -0.27 -10.07 -3.42
CA GLY A 305 -1.68 -9.91 -3.07
C GLY A 305 -2.58 -9.39 -4.20
N CYS A 306 -2.07 -9.12 -5.42
CA CYS A 306 -2.92 -8.77 -6.55
C CYS A 306 -3.92 -9.89 -6.85
N ARG A 307 -3.49 -11.16 -6.74
CA ARG A 307 -4.36 -12.34 -6.93
C ARG A 307 -5.47 -12.50 -5.88
N ASP A 308 -5.32 -11.85 -4.73
CA ASP A 308 -6.33 -11.92 -3.66
C ASP A 308 -7.55 -11.02 -3.97
N VAL A 309 -7.39 -10.01 -4.82
CA VAL A 309 -8.46 -9.07 -5.20
C VAL A 309 -8.83 -9.14 -6.68
N VAL A 310 -7.89 -9.47 -7.58
CA VAL A 310 -8.15 -9.62 -9.00
C VAL A 310 -8.43 -11.08 -9.33
N ARG A 311 -9.68 -11.39 -9.65
CA ARG A 311 -10.12 -12.69 -10.14
C ARG A 311 -10.32 -12.62 -11.64
N PRO A 312 -9.61 -13.45 -12.45
CA PRO A 312 -9.66 -13.36 -13.89
C PRO A 312 -11.08 -13.42 -14.46
N GLY A 313 -11.49 -12.38 -15.22
CA GLY A 313 -12.81 -12.27 -15.84
C GLY A 313 -13.97 -11.97 -14.87
N GLU A 314 -13.74 -11.96 -13.55
CA GLU A 314 -14.71 -11.61 -12.52
C GLU A 314 -14.51 -10.20 -11.99
N THR A 315 -13.32 -9.85 -11.51
CA THR A 315 -12.99 -8.53 -10.94
C THR A 315 -11.81 -7.84 -11.63
N GLY A 316 -11.25 -8.43 -12.71
CA GLY A 316 -10.17 -7.87 -13.49
C GLY A 316 -9.47 -8.94 -14.33
N TRP A 317 -8.28 -8.63 -14.80
CA TRP A 317 -7.44 -9.52 -15.60
C TRP A 317 -6.07 -9.67 -14.97
N LEU A 318 -5.62 -10.91 -14.77
CA LEU A 318 -4.28 -11.25 -14.30
C LEU A 318 -3.46 -11.82 -15.46
N VAL A 319 -2.19 -11.39 -15.53
CA VAL A 319 -1.23 -11.85 -16.53
C VAL A 319 0.12 -12.17 -15.85
N PRO A 320 0.95 -13.05 -16.40
CA PRO A 320 2.29 -13.30 -15.88
C PRO A 320 3.13 -12.01 -15.85
N GLU A 321 3.96 -11.87 -14.81
CA GLU A 321 4.98 -10.82 -14.73
C GLU A 321 6.00 -10.96 -15.86
N ARG A 322 6.69 -9.86 -16.22
CA ARG A 322 7.68 -9.80 -17.30
C ARG A 322 7.14 -10.30 -18.65
N ASN A 323 5.86 -10.08 -18.90
CA ASN A 323 5.20 -10.51 -20.12
C ASN A 323 4.37 -9.37 -20.74
N PRO A 324 5.03 -8.42 -21.44
CA PRO A 324 4.35 -7.29 -22.07
C PRO A 324 3.37 -7.71 -23.18
N ASP A 325 3.58 -8.89 -23.81
CA ASP A 325 2.63 -9.44 -24.79
C ASP A 325 1.31 -9.87 -24.13
N ALA A 326 1.38 -10.51 -22.97
CA ALA A 326 0.19 -10.87 -22.22
C ALA A 326 -0.54 -9.62 -21.70
N LEU A 327 0.20 -8.61 -21.20
CA LEU A 327 -0.37 -7.31 -20.82
C LEU A 327 -1.11 -6.66 -21.99
N ALA A 328 -0.47 -6.63 -23.18
CA ALA A 328 -1.07 -6.03 -24.37
C ALA A 328 -2.35 -6.75 -24.78
N ARG A 329 -2.34 -8.10 -24.84
CA ARG A 329 -3.55 -8.86 -25.15
C ARG A 329 -4.69 -8.61 -24.18
N ALA A 330 -4.39 -8.52 -22.88
CA ALA A 330 -5.41 -8.23 -21.86
C ALA A 330 -5.98 -6.82 -22.01
N VAL A 331 -5.14 -5.80 -22.22
CA VAL A 331 -5.58 -4.41 -22.46
C VAL A 331 -6.39 -4.31 -23.75
N ILE A 332 -5.95 -4.93 -24.84
CA ILE A 332 -6.68 -4.98 -26.12
C ILE A 332 -8.07 -5.60 -25.89
N GLY A 333 -8.16 -6.72 -25.17
CA GLY A 333 -9.45 -7.35 -24.86
C GLY A 333 -10.39 -6.48 -24.03
N VAL A 334 -9.85 -5.66 -23.10
CA VAL A 334 -10.61 -4.65 -22.36
C VAL A 334 -11.16 -3.57 -23.30
N LEU A 335 -10.34 -3.07 -24.23
CA LEU A 335 -10.73 -2.01 -25.17
C LEU A 335 -11.67 -2.49 -26.29
N GLU A 336 -11.63 -3.78 -26.65
CA GLU A 336 -12.51 -4.38 -27.68
C GLU A 336 -13.93 -4.67 -27.19
N ASP A 337 -14.10 -4.90 -25.87
CA ASP A 337 -15.41 -5.24 -25.29
C ASP A 337 -15.72 -4.36 -24.05
N PRO A 338 -16.02 -3.05 -24.24
CA PRO A 338 -16.33 -2.13 -23.15
C PRO A 338 -17.47 -2.61 -22.24
N PRO A 339 -18.59 -3.17 -22.76
CA PRO A 339 -19.67 -3.64 -21.89
C PRO A 339 -19.23 -4.74 -20.91
N ARG A 340 -18.41 -5.67 -21.37
CA ARG A 340 -17.81 -6.70 -20.51
C ARG A 340 -16.83 -6.10 -19.51
N ALA A 341 -15.99 -5.16 -19.92
CA ALA A 341 -15.02 -4.49 -19.08
C ALA A 341 -15.73 -3.74 -17.95
N GLU A 342 -16.79 -2.99 -18.25
CA GLU A 342 -17.61 -2.27 -17.26
C GLU A 342 -18.27 -3.24 -16.26
N ALA A 343 -18.83 -4.36 -16.74
CA ALA A 343 -19.43 -5.36 -15.85
C ALA A 343 -18.42 -6.01 -14.91
N VAL A 344 -17.18 -6.26 -15.37
CA VAL A 344 -16.07 -6.75 -14.55
C VAL A 344 -15.65 -5.69 -13.53
N ALA A 345 -15.50 -4.43 -13.95
CA ALA A 345 -15.13 -3.32 -13.08
C ALA A 345 -16.21 -3.02 -12.00
N ALA A 346 -17.49 -3.16 -12.34
CA ALA A 346 -18.57 -3.03 -11.37
C ALA A 346 -18.47 -4.10 -10.24
N ARG A 347 -18.17 -5.35 -10.58
CA ARG A 347 -17.95 -6.41 -9.59
C ARG A 347 -16.69 -6.15 -8.76
N ALA A 348 -15.62 -5.63 -9.38
CA ALA A 348 -14.41 -5.22 -8.67
C ALA A 348 -14.70 -4.13 -7.64
N ARG A 349 -15.48 -3.11 -8.01
CA ARG A 349 -15.95 -2.05 -7.10
C ARG A 349 -16.74 -2.60 -5.94
N GLN A 350 -17.67 -3.53 -6.19
CA GLN A 350 -18.44 -4.17 -5.13
C GLN A 350 -17.52 -4.90 -4.13
N LEU A 351 -16.59 -5.73 -4.62
CA LEU A 351 -15.62 -6.44 -3.78
C LEU A 351 -14.84 -5.49 -2.88
N VAL A 352 -14.29 -4.41 -3.44
CA VAL A 352 -13.47 -3.45 -2.69
C VAL A 352 -14.33 -2.68 -1.69
N THR A 353 -15.53 -2.30 -2.05
CA THR A 353 -16.46 -1.59 -1.15
C THR A 353 -16.85 -2.45 0.06
N GLU A 354 -17.06 -3.74 -0.13
CA GLU A 354 -17.41 -4.66 0.94
C GLU A 354 -16.23 -5.01 1.87
N ARG A 355 -14.99 -5.07 1.34
CA ARG A 355 -13.88 -5.69 2.06
C ARG A 355 -12.67 -4.82 2.32
N HIS A 356 -12.49 -3.73 1.56
CA HIS A 356 -11.24 -2.95 1.55
C HIS A 356 -11.46 -1.46 1.81
N SER A 357 -12.47 -1.09 2.63
CA SER A 357 -12.59 0.28 3.10
C SER A 357 -11.56 0.59 4.20
N ILE A 358 -11.12 1.84 4.26
CA ILE A 358 -10.19 2.30 5.30
C ILE A 358 -10.81 2.20 6.70
N GLU A 359 -12.13 2.38 6.81
CA GLU A 359 -12.87 2.25 8.07
C GLU A 359 -12.86 0.80 8.56
N ARG A 360 -13.01 -0.18 7.64
CA ARG A 360 -12.93 -1.61 7.99
C ARG A 360 -11.51 -1.97 8.44
N PHE A 361 -10.52 -1.60 7.65
CA PHE A 361 -9.11 -1.79 7.98
C PHE A 361 -8.79 -1.26 9.38
N THR A 362 -9.24 -0.06 9.70
CA THR A 362 -9.00 0.58 11.00
C THR A 362 -9.71 -0.17 12.12
N ARG A 363 -10.99 -0.50 11.96
CA ARG A 363 -11.76 -1.28 12.95
C ARG A 363 -11.17 -2.66 13.21
N ASP A 364 -10.64 -3.34 12.19
CA ASP A 364 -10.04 -4.66 12.33
C ASP A 364 -8.76 -4.57 13.18
N HIS A 365 -7.91 -3.53 13.00
CA HIS A 365 -6.76 -3.26 13.85
C HIS A 365 -7.15 -2.89 15.27
N GLU A 366 -8.07 -1.97 15.47
CA GLU A 366 -8.58 -1.56 16.79
C GLU A 366 -9.15 -2.76 17.56
N SER A 367 -9.91 -3.61 16.88
CA SER A 367 -10.46 -4.84 17.45
C SER A 367 -9.35 -5.83 17.85
N LEU A 368 -8.31 -5.95 17.04
CA LEU A 368 -7.13 -6.77 17.37
C LEU A 368 -6.44 -6.24 18.62
N TYR A 369 -6.18 -4.93 18.71
CA TYR A 369 -5.51 -4.34 19.87
C TYR A 369 -6.28 -4.58 21.16
N LEU A 370 -7.60 -4.40 21.15
CA LEU A 370 -8.43 -4.64 22.34
C LEU A 370 -8.46 -6.10 22.74
N ARG A 371 -8.54 -7.04 21.80
CA ARG A 371 -8.48 -8.49 22.09
C ARG A 371 -7.15 -8.86 22.75
N LEU A 372 -6.04 -8.30 22.29
CA LEU A 372 -4.71 -8.59 22.83
C LEU A 372 -4.53 -7.98 24.23
N LEU A 373 -4.99 -6.74 24.45
CA LEU A 373 -4.97 -6.08 25.76
C LEU A 373 -5.85 -6.82 26.78
N GLY A 374 -7.01 -7.36 26.38
CA GLY A 374 -7.89 -8.14 27.22
C GLY A 374 -7.26 -9.48 27.65
N ARG A 375 -6.50 -10.15 26.78
CA ARG A 375 -5.76 -11.39 27.12
C ARG A 375 -4.65 -11.14 28.15
N GLY A 376 -3.97 -9.99 28.09
CA GLY A 376 -2.93 -9.62 29.04
C GLY A 376 -3.44 -9.35 30.46
N ARG A 377 -4.69 -8.88 30.59
CA ARG A 377 -5.32 -8.60 31.90
C ARG A 377 -5.96 -9.82 32.54
N GLY A 378 -6.32 -10.85 31.77
CA GLY A 378 -6.93 -12.09 32.28
C GLY A 378 -5.94 -13.15 32.77
N GLY A 379 -4.64 -12.99 32.51
CA GLY A 379 -3.60 -13.95 32.90
C GLY A 379 -3.00 -13.73 34.30
N SER A 380 -3.42 -12.70 35.05
CA SER A 380 -2.86 -12.40 36.39
C SER A 380 -3.79 -12.71 37.57
N THR A 381 -4.95 -13.35 37.32
CA THR A 381 -5.85 -13.78 38.39
C THR A 381 -5.97 -15.30 38.40
N GLY A 382 -4.92 -15.98 38.78
CA GLY A 382 -4.94 -17.43 38.91
C GLY A 382 -3.56 -18.02 39.24
N GLN A 383 -3.03 -17.69 40.41
CA GLN A 383 -2.21 -18.59 41.29
C GLN A 383 -2.26 -18.07 42.72
#